data_315de491a94f50908cd82de45a0b0b6b
#
_entry.id   315de491a94f50908cd82de45a0b0b6b
#
_cell.length_a   1.000
_cell.length_b   1.000
_cell.length_c   1.000
_cell.angle_alpha   90.00
_cell.angle_beta   90.00
_cell.angle_gamma   90.00
#
_symmetry.space_group_name_H-M   'P 1'
#
loop_
_entity.id
_entity.type
_entity.pdbx_description
1 polymer ?
#
loop_
_entity_poly.entity_id
_entity_poly.type
_entity_poly.pdbx_seq_one_letter_code
_entity_poly.pdbx_strand_id
1 'polypeptide(L)' 'MTRLDGYWSKLPEYWHIKNGVVVIHDDAPKEVKESYERYLKQAEAARKRGTL' A
#
# COMPACT_ATOMS: atom_id res chain seq x y z
N MET A 1 8.14 15.65 7.50
CA MET A 1 7.14 15.25 6.49
C MET A 1 7.09 13.73 6.39
N THR A 2 5.90 13.19 6.45
CA THR A 2 5.73 11.75 6.41
C THR A 2 5.57 11.28 4.97
N ARG A 3 6.37 10.31 4.60
CA ARG A 3 6.27 9.70 3.27
C ARG A 3 5.45 8.43 3.35
N LEU A 4 4.60 8.23 2.38
CA LEU A 4 3.87 6.97 2.27
C LEU A 4 4.84 5.88 1.83
N ASP A 5 4.65 4.70 2.38
CA ASP A 5 5.48 3.55 2.04
C ASP A 5 5.13 3.10 0.63
N GLY A 6 6.06 3.28 -0.30
CA GLY A 6 5.82 2.95 -1.70
C GLY A 6 6.64 1.79 -2.21
N TYR A 7 7.29 1.07 -1.31
CA TYR A 7 8.12 -0.05 -1.74
C TYR A 7 7.33 -1.08 -2.56
N TRP A 8 6.13 -1.40 -2.11
CA TRP A 8 5.29 -2.38 -2.79
C TRP A 8 4.95 -1.96 -4.23
N SER A 9 4.78 -0.67 -4.45
CA SER A 9 4.36 -0.20 -5.77
C SER A 9 5.47 -0.27 -6.81
N LYS A 10 6.71 -0.41 -6.37
CA LYS A 10 7.83 -0.55 -7.29
C LYS A 10 7.91 -1.95 -7.89
N LEU A 11 7.13 -2.86 -7.37
CA LEU A 11 7.13 -4.26 -7.81
C LEU A 11 5.75 -4.63 -8.34
N PRO A 12 5.35 -4.08 -9.49
CA PRO A 12 4.00 -4.29 -10.01
C PRO A 12 3.67 -5.75 -10.32
N GLU A 13 4.67 -6.59 -10.41
CA GLU A 13 4.44 -8.01 -10.66
C GLU A 13 3.82 -8.73 -9.48
N TYR A 14 3.80 -8.09 -8.31
CA TYR A 14 3.26 -8.70 -7.09
C TYR A 14 1.92 -8.13 -6.67
N TRP A 15 1.33 -7.27 -7.48
CA TRP A 15 0.02 -6.72 -7.15
C TRP A 15 -0.72 -6.35 -8.42
N HIS A 16 -2.03 -6.18 -8.29
CA HIS A 16 -2.83 -5.73 -9.41
C HIS A 16 -4.01 -4.93 -8.87
N ILE A 17 -4.70 -4.24 -9.76
CA ILE A 17 -5.85 -3.45 -9.38
C ILE A 17 -7.11 -4.19 -9.84
N LYS A 18 -8.04 -4.35 -8.92
CA LYS A 18 -9.31 -4.99 -9.21
C LYS A 18 -10.42 -4.11 -8.66
N ASN A 19 -11.30 -3.68 -9.54
CA ASN A 19 -12.42 -2.79 -9.16
C ASN A 19 -11.94 -1.54 -8.44
N GLY A 20 -10.80 -1.01 -8.87
CA GLY A 20 -10.25 0.20 -8.27
C GLY A 20 -9.54 -0.04 -6.95
N VAL A 21 -9.37 -1.29 -6.56
CA VAL A 21 -8.71 -1.64 -5.31
C VAL A 21 -7.44 -2.43 -5.58
N VAL A 22 -6.37 -2.10 -4.89
CA VAL A 22 -5.11 -2.82 -5.03
C VAL A 22 -5.19 -4.15 -4.31
N VAL A 23 -4.79 -5.21 -5.00
CA VAL A 23 -4.76 -6.56 -4.42
C VAL A 23 -3.33 -7.07 -4.50
N ILE A 24 -2.79 -7.47 -3.37
CA ILE A 24 -1.45 -8.04 -3.31
C ILE A 24 -1.52 -9.54 -3.51
N HIS A 25 -0.66 -10.06 -4.38
CA HIS A 25 -0.64 -11.49 -4.67
C HIS A 25 -0.15 -12.30 -3.47
N ASP A 26 -0.68 -13.49 -3.33
CA ASP A 26 -0.31 -14.36 -2.21
C ASP A 26 1.15 -14.76 -2.26
N ASP A 27 1.70 -14.89 -3.46
CA ASP A 27 3.09 -15.29 -3.62
C ASP A 27 4.06 -14.12 -3.54
N ALA A 28 3.56 -12.93 -3.21
CA ALA A 28 4.42 -11.78 -3.04
C ALA A 28 5.32 -11.98 -1.82
N PRO A 29 6.56 -11.43 -1.87
CA PRO A 29 7.45 -11.52 -0.73
C PRO A 29 6.85 -10.85 0.50
N LYS A 30 7.28 -11.31 1.67
CA LYS A 30 6.81 -10.74 2.92
C LYS A 30 7.06 -9.24 2.98
N GLU A 31 8.19 -8.81 2.43
CA GLU A 31 8.54 -7.39 2.43
C GLU A 31 7.50 -6.56 1.70
N VAL A 32 7.02 -7.07 0.57
CA VAL A 32 5.99 -6.37 -0.21
C VAL A 32 4.69 -6.29 0.57
N LYS A 33 4.31 -7.40 1.19
CA LYS A 33 3.06 -7.42 1.97
C LYS A 33 3.12 -6.47 3.16
N GLU A 34 4.23 -6.48 3.86
CA GLU A 34 4.40 -5.59 5.02
C GLU A 34 4.42 -4.13 4.59
N SER A 35 5.08 -3.85 3.48
CA SER A 35 5.14 -2.48 2.96
C SER A 35 3.74 -1.99 2.62
N TYR A 36 2.94 -2.83 2.00
CA TYR A 36 1.59 -2.44 1.64
C TYR A 36 0.73 -2.20 2.88
N GLU A 37 0.89 -3.03 3.90
CA GLU A 37 0.15 -2.82 5.14
C GLU A 37 0.50 -1.50 5.78
N ARG A 38 1.79 -1.17 5.80
CA ARG A 38 2.22 0.13 6.33
C ARG A 38 1.65 1.27 5.51
N TYR A 39 1.64 1.09 4.18
CA TYR A 39 1.06 2.09 3.30
C TYR A 39 -0.42 2.32 3.63
N LEU A 40 -1.18 1.26 3.83
CA LEU A 40 -2.59 1.39 4.14
C LEU A 40 -2.81 2.18 5.43
N LYS A 41 -2.02 1.88 6.45
CA LYS A 41 -2.14 2.59 7.72
C LYS A 41 -1.76 4.06 7.56
N GLN A 42 -0.71 4.34 6.82
CA GLN A 42 -0.28 5.71 6.59
C GLN A 42 -1.30 6.49 5.79
N ALA A 43 -1.85 5.87 4.76
CA ALA A 43 -2.85 6.53 3.93
C ALA A 43 -4.11 6.83 4.73
N GLU A 44 -4.52 5.90 5.58
CA GLU A 44 -5.69 6.10 6.41
C GLU A 44 -5.47 7.23 7.41
N ALA A 45 -4.31 7.27 8.03
CA ALA A 45 -3.99 8.33 8.97
C ALA A 45 -3.95 9.68 8.27
N ALA A 46 -3.37 9.72 7.08
CA ALA A 46 -3.32 10.96 6.32
C ALA A 46 -4.71 11.44 5.93
N ARG A 47 -5.58 10.50 5.56
CA ARG A 47 -6.95 10.84 5.20
C ARG A 47 -7.69 11.44 6.38
N LYS A 48 -7.54 10.85 7.55
CA LYS A 48 -8.21 11.35 8.74
C LYS A 48 -7.74 12.76 9.09
N ARG A 49 -6.45 12.99 8.93
CA ARG A 49 -5.91 14.33 9.21
C ARG A 49 -6.37 15.35 8.21
N GLY A 50 -6.43 14.95 6.94
CA GLY A 50 -6.78 15.86 5.88
C GLY A 50 -8.27 16.18 5.80
N THR A 51 -9.08 15.39 6.48
CA THR A 51 -10.52 15.59 6.47
C THR A 51 -10.92 16.53 7.59
N LEU A 52 -11.34 17.68 7.23
CA LEU A 52 -11.80 18.66 8.22
C LEU A 52 -13.26 18.93 8.06
#